data_6886947858faf55683ac14fc5f6328e8
#
_entry.id   6886947858faf55683ac14fc5f6328e8
#
_cell.length_a   1.000
_cell.length_b   1.000
_cell.length_c   1.000
_cell.angle_alpha   90.00
_cell.angle_beta   90.00
_cell.angle_gamma   90.00
#
_symmetry.space_group_name_H-M   'P 1'
#
loop_
_entity.id
_entity.type
_entity.pdbx_description
1 polymer ?
#
loop_
_entity_poly.entity_id
_entity_poly.type
_entity_poly.pdbx_seq_one_letter_code
_entity_poly.pdbx_strand_id
1 'polypeptide(L)'
;MEDLMVVNELAGNSMEWRCVGPFRGGRVVAVAGHPNEDNVFYFGAVAGGVWKTYDGGSYWENVTDGFLDTASIGALAISNSDPNIIYVGTGEACIRIDVTHGDGVYKSTDSGASWKHLGLSDTRHISRVRIHPENPDLVYVAALGHAFGNNKERGIFRSDDGGENWENILFVNDETGAADLCMDPNNPRILYAGMWEGKRSFWEMKSGGNKSGLYRSLDGGDTWENLTANSGLPKGMMGRIGVSASGALSGRVWALIESEHGGLFRSDDYGNNWQLVNDNEDIRSRPWYYTHVFADPKDSETVWVLAAGAWKSTDGGQIFKKMNMPHGDNHDIWIDPDNTQRM
;
A
#
# COMPACT_ATOMS: atom_id res chain seq x y z
N MET A 1 -24.42 42.78 -27.55
CA MET A 1 -23.65 42.60 -28.77
C MET A 1 -22.47 41.74 -28.40
N GLU A 2 -22.68 40.47 -28.57
CA GLU A 2 -21.71 39.43 -28.25
C GLU A 2 -20.90 39.15 -29.51
N ASP A 3 -19.68 39.68 -29.59
CA ASP A 3 -18.69 39.12 -30.50
C ASP A 3 -18.07 37.93 -29.78
N LEU A 4 -18.77 36.81 -29.77
CA LEU A 4 -18.17 35.50 -29.55
C LEU A 4 -17.16 35.29 -30.67
N MET A 5 -15.87 35.36 -30.35
CA MET A 5 -14.82 34.89 -31.27
C MET A 5 -15.12 33.41 -31.58
N VAL A 6 -15.71 33.18 -32.72
CA VAL A 6 -15.83 31.84 -33.30
C VAL A 6 -14.41 31.40 -33.65
N VAL A 7 -13.82 30.62 -32.76
CA VAL A 7 -12.58 29.92 -33.08
C VAL A 7 -12.89 29.02 -34.27
N ASN A 8 -12.24 29.27 -35.39
CA ASN A 8 -12.41 28.48 -36.59
C ASN A 8 -12.13 27.01 -36.25
N GLU A 9 -13.06 26.10 -36.46
CA GLU A 9 -12.93 24.66 -36.19
C GLU A 9 -11.63 24.08 -36.77
N LEU A 10 -11.19 24.58 -37.94
CA LEU A 10 -9.91 24.19 -38.55
C LEU A 10 -8.69 24.60 -37.71
N ALA A 11 -8.74 25.76 -37.04
CA ALA A 11 -7.67 26.18 -36.12
C ALA A 11 -7.70 25.39 -34.81
N GLY A 12 -8.88 25.02 -34.31
CA GLY A 12 -9.06 24.16 -33.15
C GLY A 12 -8.51 22.75 -33.38
N ASN A 13 -8.82 22.17 -34.56
CA ASN A 13 -8.38 20.82 -34.92
C ASN A 13 -6.87 20.70 -35.23
N SER A 14 -6.16 21.82 -35.41
CA SER A 14 -4.69 21.83 -35.60
C SER A 14 -3.91 22.10 -34.34
N MET A 15 -4.59 22.32 -33.19
CA MET A 15 -3.92 22.50 -31.90
C MET A 15 -3.80 21.16 -31.18
N GLU A 16 -2.59 20.87 -30.74
CA GLU A 16 -2.29 19.70 -29.89
C GLU A 16 -1.86 20.17 -28.50
N TRP A 17 -2.43 19.53 -27.48
CA TRP A 17 -1.99 19.75 -26.12
C TRP A 17 -0.60 19.17 -25.93
N ARG A 18 0.32 19.96 -25.41
CA ARG A 18 1.65 19.53 -25.04
C ARG A 18 1.93 19.91 -23.59
N CYS A 19 2.29 18.94 -22.77
CA CYS A 19 2.78 19.21 -21.43
C CYS A 19 4.16 19.86 -21.52
N VAL A 20 4.30 21.06 -20.97
CA VAL A 20 5.57 21.80 -20.95
C VAL A 20 6.26 21.81 -19.58
N GLY A 21 5.69 21.09 -18.61
CA GLY A 21 6.18 21.03 -17.25
C GLY A 21 5.78 22.24 -16.38
N PRO A 22 6.27 22.30 -15.14
CA PRO A 22 7.16 21.29 -14.54
C PRO A 22 6.45 19.95 -14.40
N PHE A 23 7.15 18.86 -14.76
CA PHE A 23 6.62 17.51 -14.62
C PHE A 23 6.60 17.10 -13.14
N ARG A 24 5.43 16.86 -12.57
CA ARG A 24 5.25 16.47 -11.18
C ARG A 24 4.17 15.39 -11.09
N GLY A 25 4.55 14.18 -10.67
CA GLY A 25 3.65 13.05 -10.46
C GLY A 25 2.95 13.05 -9.10
N GLY A 26 3.19 14.03 -8.25
CA GLY A 26 2.69 14.07 -6.89
C GLY A 26 3.55 13.22 -5.92
N ARG A 27 2.94 12.82 -4.78
CA ARG A 27 3.60 11.96 -3.79
C ARG A 27 3.74 10.54 -4.32
N VAL A 28 4.88 9.92 -4.07
CA VAL A 28 5.08 8.48 -4.31
C VAL A 28 4.61 7.72 -3.08
N VAL A 29 3.67 6.80 -3.25
CA VAL A 29 3.07 6.00 -2.17
C VAL A 29 3.19 4.49 -2.41
N ALA A 30 3.72 4.09 -3.56
CA ALA A 30 3.97 2.70 -3.91
C ALA A 30 5.27 2.59 -4.70
N VAL A 31 6.11 1.62 -4.34
CA VAL A 31 7.38 1.34 -5.04
C VAL A 31 7.56 -0.16 -5.22
N ALA A 32 8.20 -0.57 -6.31
CA ALA A 32 8.60 -1.95 -6.54
C ALA A 32 9.87 -2.03 -7.37
N GLY A 33 10.78 -2.94 -7.01
CA GLY A 33 11.92 -3.33 -7.82
C GLY A 33 11.62 -4.57 -8.65
N HIS A 34 12.23 -4.68 -9.81
CA HIS A 34 12.14 -5.86 -10.65
C HIS A 34 12.97 -7.01 -10.03
N PRO A 35 12.42 -8.22 -9.84
CA PRO A 35 13.12 -9.28 -9.11
C PRO A 35 14.42 -9.76 -9.79
N ASN A 36 14.51 -9.67 -11.12
CA ASN A 36 15.62 -10.23 -11.91
C ASN A 36 16.49 -9.18 -12.62
N GLU A 37 16.13 -7.89 -12.56
CA GLU A 37 16.84 -6.80 -13.24
C GLU A 37 17.20 -5.70 -12.25
N ASP A 38 18.48 -5.57 -11.90
CA ASP A 38 18.95 -4.74 -10.79
C ASP A 38 18.65 -3.25 -10.96
N ASN A 39 18.58 -2.75 -12.18
CA ASN A 39 18.37 -1.33 -12.49
C ASN A 39 16.92 -0.99 -12.85
N VAL A 40 16.00 -1.97 -12.84
CA VAL A 40 14.58 -1.75 -13.16
C VAL A 40 13.78 -1.58 -11.89
N PHE A 41 13.11 -0.42 -11.80
CA PHE A 41 12.23 -0.07 -10.70
C PHE A 41 10.96 0.60 -11.22
N TYR A 42 9.93 0.58 -10.40
CA TYR A 42 8.65 1.24 -10.64
C TYR A 42 8.25 2.03 -9.42
N PHE A 43 7.59 3.16 -9.64
CA PHE A 43 6.86 3.84 -8.58
C PHE A 43 5.48 4.28 -9.04
N GLY A 44 4.55 4.32 -8.07
CA GLY A 44 3.19 4.83 -8.23
C GLY A 44 3.01 6.17 -7.53
N ALA A 45 2.56 7.17 -8.28
CA ALA A 45 2.32 8.52 -7.79
C ALA A 45 0.82 8.78 -7.60
N VAL A 46 0.45 9.57 -6.58
CA VAL A 46 -0.95 9.85 -6.22
C VAL A 46 -1.70 10.75 -7.20
N ALA A 47 -0.99 11.32 -8.17
CA ALA A 47 -1.58 12.17 -9.22
C ALA A 47 -0.74 12.12 -10.51
N GLY A 48 -0.04 11.02 -10.77
CA GLY A 48 0.89 10.95 -11.89
C GLY A 48 1.07 9.56 -12.49
N GLY A 49 0.21 8.60 -12.13
CA GLY A 49 0.29 7.25 -12.68
C GLY A 49 1.51 6.45 -12.19
N VAL A 50 1.87 5.43 -12.96
CA VAL A 50 3.05 4.58 -12.71
C VAL A 50 4.20 5.01 -13.60
N TRP A 51 5.36 5.06 -13.02
CA TRP A 51 6.62 5.39 -13.67
C TRP A 51 7.59 4.23 -13.59
N LYS A 52 8.36 4.03 -14.64
CA LYS A 52 9.36 2.97 -14.78
C LYS A 52 10.73 3.56 -15.10
N THR A 53 11.77 2.96 -14.53
CA THR A 53 13.18 3.21 -14.90
C THR A 53 13.86 1.92 -15.34
N TYR A 54 14.87 2.04 -16.21
CA TYR A 54 15.74 0.94 -16.65
C TYR A 54 17.21 1.16 -16.26
N ASP A 55 17.51 2.27 -15.60
CA ASP A 55 18.89 2.73 -15.34
C ASP A 55 19.14 3.14 -13.88
N GLY A 56 18.37 2.53 -12.96
CA GLY A 56 18.52 2.78 -11.52
C GLY A 56 18.01 4.15 -11.09
N GLY A 57 17.07 4.73 -11.84
CA GLY A 57 16.41 5.99 -11.46
C GLY A 57 17.01 7.25 -12.07
N SER A 58 17.97 7.12 -13.00
CA SER A 58 18.53 8.29 -13.70
C SER A 58 17.51 8.89 -14.68
N TYR A 59 16.72 8.05 -15.32
CA TYR A 59 15.60 8.44 -16.18
C TYR A 59 14.35 7.65 -15.83
N TRP A 60 13.19 8.32 -15.87
CA TRP A 60 11.88 7.75 -15.59
C TRP A 60 10.90 8.06 -16.72
N GLU A 61 10.14 7.08 -17.14
CA GLU A 61 9.05 7.22 -18.12
C GLU A 61 7.71 6.83 -17.48
N ASN A 62 6.65 7.58 -17.82
CA ASN A 62 5.30 7.20 -17.44
C ASN A 62 4.82 6.05 -18.32
N VAL A 63 4.36 4.97 -17.68
CA VAL A 63 3.91 3.76 -18.38
C VAL A 63 2.38 3.56 -18.31
N THR A 64 1.66 4.51 -17.76
CA THR A 64 0.20 4.41 -17.59
C THR A 64 -0.60 5.46 -18.35
N ASP A 65 0.04 6.48 -18.91
CA ASP A 65 -0.65 7.53 -19.69
C ASP A 65 -1.35 6.92 -20.90
N GLY A 66 -2.64 7.21 -21.04
CA GLY A 66 -3.50 6.67 -22.10
C GLY A 66 -4.12 5.28 -21.82
N PHE A 67 -3.78 4.66 -20.70
CA PHE A 67 -4.33 3.35 -20.30
C PHE A 67 -5.26 3.41 -19.08
N LEU A 68 -4.90 4.19 -18.07
CA LEU A 68 -5.68 4.30 -16.84
C LEU A 68 -6.62 5.51 -16.92
N ASP A 69 -7.85 5.32 -16.44
CA ASP A 69 -8.86 6.40 -16.36
C ASP A 69 -8.61 7.33 -15.14
N THR A 70 -7.68 6.96 -14.27
CA THR A 70 -7.26 7.75 -13.11
C THR A 70 -5.73 7.83 -13.02
N ALA A 71 -5.22 8.97 -12.60
CA ALA A 71 -3.80 9.15 -12.33
C ALA A 71 -3.40 8.78 -10.89
N SER A 72 -4.38 8.44 -10.03
CA SER A 72 -4.13 8.18 -8.61
C SER A 72 -3.72 6.74 -8.36
N ILE A 73 -2.47 6.51 -7.98
CA ILE A 73 -1.97 5.19 -7.58
C ILE A 73 -1.92 5.10 -6.06
N GLY A 74 -2.39 3.98 -5.51
CA GLY A 74 -2.34 3.67 -4.08
C GLY A 74 -1.43 2.49 -3.75
N ALA A 75 -1.32 1.52 -4.67
CA ALA A 75 -0.51 0.32 -4.46
C ALA A 75 0.05 -0.21 -5.78
N LEU A 76 1.19 -0.89 -5.71
CA LEU A 76 1.87 -1.50 -6.86
C LEU A 76 2.51 -2.82 -6.41
N ALA A 77 2.40 -3.87 -7.24
CA ALA A 77 3.08 -5.14 -7.02
C ALA A 77 3.54 -5.75 -8.34
N ILE A 78 4.74 -6.31 -8.35
CA ILE A 78 5.31 -7.08 -9.45
C ILE A 78 5.34 -8.54 -9.04
N SER A 79 4.97 -9.45 -9.94
CA SER A 79 5.05 -10.89 -9.68
C SER A 79 6.49 -11.37 -9.63
N ASN A 80 6.83 -12.15 -8.60
CA ASN A 80 8.16 -12.77 -8.51
C ASN A 80 8.33 -13.92 -9.52
N SER A 81 7.26 -14.68 -9.81
CA SER A 81 7.30 -15.82 -10.73
C SER A 81 7.26 -15.41 -12.20
N ASP A 82 6.63 -14.29 -12.52
CA ASP A 82 6.60 -13.70 -13.87
C ASP A 82 6.62 -12.16 -13.77
N PRO A 83 7.79 -11.52 -13.84
CA PRO A 83 7.91 -10.07 -13.68
C PRO A 83 7.25 -9.22 -14.79
N ASN A 84 6.78 -9.83 -15.88
CA ASN A 84 5.93 -9.15 -16.84
C ASN A 84 4.56 -8.81 -16.27
N ILE A 85 4.14 -9.56 -15.23
CA ILE A 85 2.85 -9.36 -14.58
C ILE A 85 2.98 -8.35 -13.45
N ILE A 86 2.25 -7.25 -13.59
CA ILE A 86 2.21 -6.13 -12.64
C ILE A 86 0.75 -5.85 -12.32
N TYR A 87 0.43 -5.68 -11.04
CA TYR A 87 -0.86 -5.20 -10.59
C TYR A 87 -0.74 -3.82 -9.95
N VAL A 88 -1.68 -2.96 -10.25
CA VAL A 88 -1.80 -1.62 -9.70
C VAL A 88 -3.17 -1.45 -9.06
N GLY A 89 -3.18 -1.09 -7.78
CA GLY A 89 -4.36 -0.60 -7.08
C GLY A 89 -4.40 0.91 -7.15
N THR A 90 -5.53 1.46 -7.59
CA THR A 90 -5.70 2.90 -7.75
C THR A 90 -6.32 3.55 -6.52
N GLY A 91 -6.12 4.87 -6.39
CA GLY A 91 -6.63 5.68 -5.28
C GLY A 91 -5.74 5.68 -4.05
N GLU A 92 -5.33 6.86 -3.64
CA GLU A 92 -4.47 7.10 -2.47
C GLU A 92 -5.15 6.66 -1.17
N ALA A 93 -4.49 5.84 -0.34
CA ALA A 93 -4.99 5.41 0.98
C ALA A 93 -4.52 6.31 2.15
N CYS A 94 -3.80 7.39 1.87
CA CYS A 94 -3.43 8.42 2.84
C CYS A 94 -4.53 9.49 2.85
N ILE A 95 -5.60 9.32 3.65
CA ILE A 95 -6.85 10.08 3.55
C ILE A 95 -6.73 11.54 4.01
N ARG A 96 -5.98 12.32 3.27
CA ARG A 96 -5.90 13.78 3.40
C ARG A 96 -7.22 14.43 2.98
N ILE A 97 -7.33 15.74 3.17
CA ILE A 97 -8.53 16.50 2.78
C ILE A 97 -8.70 16.55 1.24
N ASP A 98 -7.59 16.47 0.52
CA ASP A 98 -7.48 16.49 -0.95
C ASP A 98 -7.13 15.11 -1.53
N VAL A 99 -7.49 14.03 -0.81
CA VAL A 99 -7.24 12.65 -1.25
C VAL A 99 -7.92 12.37 -2.58
N THR A 100 -7.16 11.84 -3.52
CA THR A 100 -7.64 11.50 -4.87
C THR A 100 -8.06 10.04 -4.92
N HIS A 101 -9.29 9.81 -5.34
CA HIS A 101 -9.80 8.45 -5.51
C HIS A 101 -9.29 7.80 -6.80
N GLY A 102 -9.31 6.48 -6.82
CA GLY A 102 -9.09 5.63 -7.97
C GLY A 102 -10.39 5.03 -8.51
N ASP A 103 -10.24 4.05 -9.35
CA ASP A 103 -11.31 3.31 -10.02
C ASP A 103 -11.08 1.79 -10.03
N GLY A 104 -10.32 1.27 -9.06
CA GLY A 104 -10.10 -0.16 -8.87
C GLY A 104 -8.70 -0.65 -9.24
N VAL A 105 -8.61 -1.82 -9.85
CA VAL A 105 -7.37 -2.54 -10.12
C VAL A 105 -7.08 -2.59 -11.61
N TYR A 106 -5.80 -2.44 -11.95
CA TYR A 106 -5.28 -2.64 -13.31
C TYR A 106 -4.17 -3.69 -13.31
N LYS A 107 -4.06 -4.44 -14.41
CA LYS A 107 -3.02 -5.46 -14.65
C LYS A 107 -2.28 -5.16 -15.95
N SER A 108 -0.98 -5.27 -15.91
CA SER A 108 -0.12 -5.42 -17.08
C SER A 108 0.39 -6.86 -17.15
N THR A 109 0.57 -7.38 -18.36
CA THR A 109 1.21 -8.68 -18.64
C THR A 109 2.44 -8.55 -19.55
N ASP A 110 2.90 -7.33 -19.73
CA ASP A 110 4.00 -6.95 -20.63
C ASP A 110 4.94 -5.89 -20.01
N SER A 111 5.17 -6.03 -18.69
CA SER A 111 6.06 -5.16 -17.92
C SER A 111 5.67 -3.68 -17.95
N GLY A 112 4.38 -3.39 -18.06
CA GLY A 112 3.82 -2.04 -18.04
C GLY A 112 3.67 -1.39 -19.42
N ALA A 113 3.90 -2.13 -20.53
CA ALA A 113 3.71 -1.59 -21.88
C ALA A 113 2.21 -1.40 -22.23
N SER A 114 1.34 -2.20 -21.65
CA SER A 114 -0.13 -2.03 -21.73
C SER A 114 -0.82 -2.44 -20.43
N TRP A 115 -2.06 -1.96 -20.24
CA TRP A 115 -2.82 -2.17 -19.00
C TRP A 115 -4.27 -2.53 -19.29
N LYS A 116 -4.80 -3.47 -18.50
CA LYS A 116 -6.21 -3.87 -18.52
C LYS A 116 -6.85 -3.54 -17.17
N HIS A 117 -8.01 -2.89 -17.18
CA HIS A 117 -8.82 -2.69 -15.99
C HIS A 117 -9.48 -4.00 -15.55
N LEU A 118 -9.41 -4.31 -14.26
CA LEU A 118 -9.89 -5.56 -13.68
C LEU A 118 -11.03 -5.39 -12.66
N GLY A 119 -11.73 -4.27 -12.70
CA GLY A 119 -12.86 -4.01 -11.81
C GLY A 119 -12.46 -3.45 -10.44
N LEU A 120 -13.30 -3.70 -9.43
CA LEU A 120 -13.23 -3.10 -8.10
C LEU A 120 -13.30 -1.56 -8.10
N SER A 121 -13.98 -0.95 -9.07
CA SER A 121 -14.02 0.51 -9.26
C SER A 121 -14.53 1.27 -8.04
N ASP A 122 -15.49 0.71 -7.30
CA ASP A 122 -16.09 1.40 -6.15
C ASP A 122 -15.31 1.20 -4.84
N THR A 123 -14.15 0.50 -4.89
CA THR A 123 -13.19 0.49 -3.76
C THR A 123 -12.57 1.86 -3.54
N ARG A 124 -12.38 2.64 -4.59
CA ARG A 124 -11.84 4.01 -4.67
C ARG A 124 -10.45 4.23 -4.09
N HIS A 125 -10.09 3.52 -3.02
CA HIS A 125 -8.79 3.67 -2.36
C HIS A 125 -8.23 2.29 -2.03
N ILE A 126 -7.15 1.91 -2.74
CA ILE A 126 -6.46 0.62 -2.54
C ILE A 126 -5.12 0.89 -1.85
N SER A 127 -4.95 0.34 -0.66
CA SER A 127 -3.78 0.56 0.18
C SER A 127 -2.64 -0.43 -0.10
N ARG A 128 -2.97 -1.66 -0.50
CA ARG A 128 -1.96 -2.70 -0.80
C ARG A 128 -2.47 -3.66 -1.86
N VAL A 129 -1.51 -4.18 -2.63
CA VAL A 129 -1.68 -5.35 -3.50
C VAL A 129 -0.61 -6.37 -3.12
N ARG A 130 -0.97 -7.65 -3.03
CA ARG A 130 -0.06 -8.77 -2.80
C ARG A 130 -0.33 -9.86 -3.81
N ILE A 131 0.71 -10.29 -4.49
CA ILE A 131 0.68 -11.38 -5.46
C ILE A 131 1.30 -12.61 -4.80
N HIS A 132 0.69 -13.77 -4.97
CA HIS A 132 1.27 -15.01 -4.49
C HIS A 132 2.62 -15.27 -5.19
N PRO A 133 3.70 -15.62 -4.47
CA PRO A 133 5.05 -15.66 -5.04
C PRO A 133 5.23 -16.65 -6.20
N GLU A 134 4.46 -17.75 -6.21
CA GLU A 134 4.55 -18.83 -7.21
C GLU A 134 3.37 -18.83 -8.19
N ASN A 135 2.28 -18.12 -7.91
CA ASN A 135 1.09 -18.08 -8.76
C ASN A 135 0.65 -16.62 -9.00
N PRO A 136 0.98 -16.03 -10.15
CA PRO A 136 0.68 -14.64 -10.45
C PRO A 136 -0.80 -14.34 -10.64
N ASP A 137 -1.65 -15.37 -10.77
CA ASP A 137 -3.10 -15.21 -10.88
C ASP A 137 -3.80 -15.21 -9.51
N LEU A 138 -3.10 -15.63 -8.44
CA LEU A 138 -3.60 -15.50 -7.07
C LEU A 138 -3.13 -14.16 -6.49
N VAL A 139 -4.05 -13.22 -6.36
CA VAL A 139 -3.77 -11.84 -5.94
C VAL A 139 -4.75 -11.37 -4.87
N TYR A 140 -4.23 -10.59 -3.94
CA TYR A 140 -4.97 -10.01 -2.82
C TYR A 140 -4.89 -8.49 -2.87
N VAL A 141 -6.01 -7.84 -2.60
CA VAL A 141 -6.15 -6.39 -2.61
C VAL A 141 -6.74 -5.91 -1.28
N ALA A 142 -6.04 -4.98 -0.64
CA ALA A 142 -6.54 -4.29 0.55
C ALA A 142 -7.22 -3.00 0.11
N ALA A 143 -8.54 -2.93 0.27
CA ALA A 143 -9.35 -1.78 -0.08
C ALA A 143 -9.79 -1.01 1.16
N LEU A 144 -9.42 0.27 1.22
CA LEU A 144 -9.89 1.18 2.27
C LEU A 144 -11.38 1.52 2.08
N GLY A 145 -11.86 1.55 0.84
CA GLY A 145 -13.20 2.03 0.51
C GLY A 145 -13.25 3.55 0.42
N HIS A 146 -14.44 4.13 0.47
CA HIS A 146 -14.64 5.57 0.34
C HIS A 146 -14.08 6.34 1.56
N ALA A 147 -13.18 7.29 1.31
CA ALA A 147 -12.62 8.12 2.37
C ALA A 147 -13.66 9.09 2.98
N PHE A 148 -14.61 9.59 2.18
CA PHE A 148 -15.62 10.57 2.58
C PHE A 148 -17.00 9.98 2.87
N GLY A 149 -17.15 8.66 2.86
CA GLY A 149 -18.43 8.00 3.08
C GLY A 149 -18.31 6.53 3.40
N ASN A 150 -19.45 5.93 3.67
CA ASN A 150 -19.56 4.49 3.87
C ASN A 150 -19.76 3.81 2.51
N ASN A 151 -19.23 2.60 2.34
CA ASN A 151 -19.50 1.74 1.20
C ASN A 151 -19.20 0.28 1.54
N LYS A 152 -19.67 -0.65 0.72
CA LYS A 152 -19.49 -2.09 0.94
C LYS A 152 -18.24 -2.65 0.26
N GLU A 153 -17.70 -1.94 -0.73
CA GLU A 153 -16.50 -2.32 -1.47
C GLU A 153 -15.25 -1.90 -0.71
N ARG A 154 -15.07 -2.53 0.47
CA ARG A 154 -13.91 -2.34 1.37
C ARG A 154 -13.56 -3.63 2.08
N GLY A 155 -12.33 -3.73 2.57
CA GLY A 155 -11.80 -4.95 3.19
C GLY A 155 -10.73 -5.62 2.33
N ILE A 156 -10.64 -6.94 2.42
CA ILE A 156 -9.68 -7.71 1.63
C ILE A 156 -10.42 -8.44 0.52
N PHE A 157 -9.95 -8.24 -0.70
CA PHE A 157 -10.43 -8.95 -1.89
C PHE A 157 -9.36 -9.94 -2.36
N ARG A 158 -9.79 -11.10 -2.84
CA ARG A 158 -8.95 -12.13 -3.46
C ARG A 158 -9.46 -12.42 -4.86
N SER A 159 -8.53 -12.64 -5.78
CA SER A 159 -8.77 -13.28 -7.07
C SER A 159 -7.82 -14.47 -7.19
N ASP A 160 -8.28 -15.56 -7.76
CA ASP A 160 -7.51 -16.77 -8.09
C ASP A 160 -7.39 -16.99 -9.61
N ASP A 161 -7.94 -16.09 -10.40
CA ASP A 161 -8.00 -16.12 -11.86
C ASP A 161 -7.36 -14.90 -12.55
N GLY A 162 -6.41 -14.27 -11.86
CA GLY A 162 -5.66 -13.15 -12.41
C GLY A 162 -6.41 -11.83 -12.44
N GLY A 163 -7.47 -11.69 -11.64
CA GLY A 163 -8.27 -10.49 -11.47
C GLY A 163 -9.53 -10.44 -12.35
N GLU A 164 -9.88 -11.53 -13.02
CA GLU A 164 -11.13 -11.60 -13.80
C GLU A 164 -12.36 -11.62 -12.87
N ASN A 165 -12.25 -12.29 -11.71
CA ASN A 165 -13.25 -12.32 -10.67
C ASN A 165 -12.65 -11.99 -9.30
N TRP A 166 -13.43 -11.33 -8.44
CA TRP A 166 -13.04 -10.91 -7.10
C TRP A 166 -14.01 -11.39 -6.05
N GLU A 167 -13.45 -11.95 -4.97
CA GLU A 167 -14.19 -12.32 -3.77
C GLU A 167 -13.79 -11.40 -2.61
N ASN A 168 -14.75 -10.83 -1.87
CA ASN A 168 -14.46 -10.12 -0.63
C ASN A 168 -14.33 -11.14 0.50
N ILE A 169 -13.09 -11.46 0.88
CA ILE A 169 -12.75 -12.51 1.86
C ILE A 169 -12.62 -11.99 3.30
N LEU A 170 -12.58 -10.66 3.50
CA LEU A 170 -12.63 -10.03 4.82
C LEU A 170 -13.39 -8.72 4.75
N PHE A 171 -14.65 -8.75 5.17
CA PHE A 171 -15.51 -7.58 5.31
C PHE A 171 -15.93 -7.43 6.76
N VAL A 172 -15.60 -6.32 7.41
CA VAL A 172 -15.97 -6.04 8.79
C VAL A 172 -17.30 -5.30 8.86
N ASN A 173 -17.40 -4.18 8.20
CA ASN A 173 -18.63 -3.37 8.01
C ASN A 173 -18.38 -2.30 6.94
N ASP A 174 -19.38 -1.46 6.67
CA ASP A 174 -19.33 -0.41 5.64
C ASP A 174 -18.55 0.86 6.04
N GLU A 175 -17.95 0.90 7.24
CA GLU A 175 -17.09 1.98 7.74
C GLU A 175 -15.62 1.57 7.89
N THR A 176 -15.33 0.26 7.99
CA THR A 176 -13.98 -0.28 8.28
C THR A 176 -13.36 -0.88 7.02
N GLY A 177 -12.31 -0.27 6.51
CA GLY A 177 -11.56 -0.75 5.36
C GLY A 177 -10.21 -1.33 5.73
N ALA A 178 -9.51 -1.90 4.76
CA ALA A 178 -8.16 -2.42 4.95
C ALA A 178 -7.12 -1.33 4.68
N ALA A 179 -6.33 -0.98 5.69
CA ALA A 179 -5.26 0.01 5.60
C ALA A 179 -3.91 -0.61 5.24
N ASP A 180 -3.71 -1.87 5.56
CA ASP A 180 -2.49 -2.62 5.22
C ASP A 180 -2.79 -4.11 5.08
N LEU A 181 -1.93 -4.80 4.32
CA LEU A 181 -1.98 -6.25 4.08
C LEU A 181 -0.57 -6.79 3.92
N CYS A 182 -0.22 -7.80 4.70
CA CYS A 182 1.03 -8.53 4.61
C CYS A 182 0.76 -10.01 4.31
N MET A 183 1.50 -10.58 3.38
CA MET A 183 1.61 -12.03 3.14
C MET A 183 2.93 -12.48 3.78
N ASP A 184 2.89 -13.56 4.56
CA ASP A 184 4.10 -14.12 5.19
C ASP A 184 5.03 -14.70 4.11
N PRO A 185 6.27 -14.19 3.97
CA PRO A 185 7.20 -14.68 2.96
C PRO A 185 7.59 -16.16 3.12
N ASN A 186 7.46 -16.72 4.34
CA ASN A 186 7.79 -18.12 4.62
C ASN A 186 6.62 -19.08 4.34
N ASN A 187 5.39 -18.56 4.37
CA ASN A 187 4.18 -19.31 4.07
C ASN A 187 3.10 -18.37 3.51
N PRO A 188 2.92 -18.28 2.19
CA PRO A 188 1.99 -17.35 1.55
C PRO A 188 0.51 -17.59 1.87
N ARG A 189 0.17 -18.70 2.54
CA ARG A 189 -1.18 -18.93 3.08
C ARG A 189 -1.46 -18.12 4.35
N ILE A 190 -0.41 -17.62 5.01
CA ILE A 190 -0.56 -16.77 6.19
C ILE A 190 -0.64 -15.32 5.75
N LEU A 191 -1.76 -14.68 6.09
CA LEU A 191 -2.01 -13.28 5.77
C LEU A 191 -2.30 -12.50 7.05
N TYR A 192 -1.85 -11.24 7.08
CA TYR A 192 -2.17 -10.29 8.15
C TYR A 192 -2.80 -9.04 7.53
N ALA A 193 -3.87 -8.55 8.12
CA ALA A 193 -4.57 -7.36 7.66
C ALA A 193 -4.79 -6.36 8.80
N GLY A 194 -4.37 -5.11 8.57
CA GLY A 194 -4.71 -3.98 9.43
C GLY A 194 -6.03 -3.36 8.97
N MET A 195 -7.11 -3.62 9.72
CA MET A 195 -8.42 -3.06 9.43
C MET A 195 -8.62 -1.75 10.17
N TRP A 196 -9.09 -0.73 9.47
CA TRP A 196 -9.14 0.64 9.96
C TRP A 196 -10.50 1.30 9.73
N GLU A 197 -11.12 1.77 10.80
CA GLU A 197 -12.30 2.63 10.77
C GLU A 197 -11.85 4.07 10.59
N GLY A 198 -11.48 4.42 9.35
CA GLY A 198 -10.96 5.72 8.93
C GLY A 198 -11.96 6.47 8.05
N LYS A 199 -12.26 7.73 8.40
CA LYS A 199 -13.19 8.56 7.63
C LYS A 199 -12.75 10.02 7.61
N ARG A 200 -12.89 10.65 6.47
CA ARG A 200 -12.58 12.06 6.27
C ARG A 200 -13.85 12.87 6.03
N SER A 201 -13.91 14.06 6.63
CA SER A 201 -14.77 15.15 6.21
C SER A 201 -13.92 16.40 5.99
N PHE A 202 -14.51 17.49 5.53
CA PHE A 202 -13.77 18.74 5.32
C PHE A 202 -13.26 19.38 6.62
N TRP A 203 -13.87 19.07 7.76
CA TRP A 203 -13.57 19.64 9.07
C TRP A 203 -13.05 18.62 10.09
N GLU A 204 -13.11 17.31 9.78
CA GLU A 204 -12.77 16.27 10.73
C GLU A 204 -12.02 15.13 10.06
N MET A 205 -11.11 14.53 10.80
CA MET A 205 -10.47 13.28 10.50
C MET A 205 -10.79 12.28 11.62
N LYS A 206 -11.63 11.28 11.35
CA LYS A 206 -11.84 10.14 12.24
C LYS A 206 -10.76 9.12 11.94
N SER A 207 -9.90 8.81 12.92
CA SER A 207 -8.92 7.74 12.84
C SER A 207 -9.15 6.78 13.99
N GLY A 208 -9.68 5.62 13.66
CA GLY A 208 -9.96 4.56 14.62
C GLY A 208 -11.42 4.44 15.05
N GLY A 209 -11.72 3.28 15.60
CA GLY A 209 -13.03 2.90 16.10
C GLY A 209 -13.04 1.47 16.65
N ASN A 210 -14.19 1.06 17.20
CA ASN A 210 -14.35 -0.26 17.83
C ASN A 210 -14.23 -1.44 16.86
N LYS A 211 -14.19 -1.17 15.56
CA LYS A 211 -14.07 -2.17 14.50
C LYS A 211 -12.71 -2.17 13.82
N SER A 212 -11.86 -1.19 14.13
CA SER A 212 -10.43 -1.26 13.76
C SER A 212 -9.77 -2.41 14.50
N GLY A 213 -8.83 -3.08 13.85
CA GLY A 213 -8.10 -4.18 14.48
C GLY A 213 -7.14 -4.90 13.55
N LEU A 214 -6.37 -5.79 14.13
CA LEU A 214 -5.45 -6.66 13.44
C LEU A 214 -6.09 -8.03 13.24
N TYR A 215 -6.03 -8.53 12.00
CA TYR A 215 -6.61 -9.81 11.61
C TYR A 215 -5.54 -10.72 11.00
N ARG A 216 -5.70 -12.03 11.17
CA ARG A 216 -4.84 -13.07 10.59
C ARG A 216 -5.67 -14.13 9.89
N SER A 217 -5.19 -14.59 8.74
CA SER A 217 -5.60 -15.85 8.13
C SER A 217 -4.44 -16.84 8.13
N LEU A 218 -4.71 -18.13 8.27
CA LEU A 218 -3.74 -19.23 8.19
C LEU A 218 -3.99 -20.14 6.97
N ASP A 219 -5.00 -19.85 6.17
CA ASP A 219 -5.53 -20.71 5.11
C ASP A 219 -5.68 -19.99 3.75
N GLY A 220 -4.94 -18.88 3.54
CA GLY A 220 -4.99 -18.13 2.28
C GLY A 220 -6.19 -17.20 2.17
N GLY A 221 -6.78 -16.84 3.32
CA GLY A 221 -7.91 -15.91 3.39
C GLY A 221 -9.27 -16.59 3.43
N ASP A 222 -9.35 -17.93 3.50
CA ASP A 222 -10.64 -18.64 3.60
C ASP A 222 -11.31 -18.36 4.94
N THR A 223 -10.52 -18.25 6.01
CA THR A 223 -10.99 -17.81 7.34
C THR A 223 -10.08 -16.77 7.96
N TRP A 224 -10.65 -15.90 8.80
CA TRP A 224 -9.94 -14.82 9.47
C TRP A 224 -10.20 -14.81 10.96
N GLU A 225 -9.12 -14.69 11.73
CA GLU A 225 -9.13 -14.51 13.17
C GLU A 225 -8.84 -13.05 13.51
N ASN A 226 -9.62 -12.48 14.43
CA ASN A 226 -9.36 -11.15 14.96
C ASN A 226 -8.37 -11.25 16.13
N LEU A 227 -7.18 -10.73 15.95
CA LEU A 227 -6.10 -10.74 16.95
C LEU A 227 -6.14 -9.55 17.91
N THR A 228 -7.05 -8.60 17.73
CA THR A 228 -7.08 -7.32 18.45
C THR A 228 -7.06 -7.47 19.97
N ALA A 229 -7.64 -8.56 20.49
CA ALA A 229 -7.68 -8.85 21.92
C ALA A 229 -6.53 -9.74 22.44
N ASN A 230 -5.59 -10.13 21.55
CA ASN A 230 -4.51 -11.03 21.92
C ASN A 230 -3.58 -10.40 22.97
N SER A 231 -2.96 -11.28 23.76
CA SER A 231 -2.07 -10.88 24.86
C SER A 231 -0.95 -9.98 24.34
N GLY A 232 -0.73 -8.87 25.04
CA GLY A 232 0.35 -7.91 24.77
C GLY A 232 -0.03 -6.78 23.82
N LEU A 233 -1.13 -6.87 23.07
CA LEU A 233 -1.65 -5.75 22.26
C LEU A 233 -2.32 -4.67 23.13
N PRO A 234 -2.36 -3.41 22.67
CA PRO A 234 -2.97 -2.32 23.42
C PRO A 234 -4.48 -2.56 23.60
N LYS A 235 -4.98 -2.23 24.78
CA LYS A 235 -6.41 -2.27 25.07
C LYS A 235 -7.07 -0.96 24.66
N GLY A 236 -8.34 -1.03 24.27
CA GLY A 236 -9.12 0.14 23.88
C GLY A 236 -9.20 0.33 22.37
N MET A 237 -9.45 1.58 21.98
CA MET A 237 -9.64 1.92 20.58
C MET A 237 -8.31 1.89 19.81
N MET A 238 -8.33 1.22 18.67
CA MET A 238 -7.23 1.23 17.71
C MET A 238 -7.59 2.09 16.50
N GLY A 239 -6.58 2.76 15.96
CA GLY A 239 -6.65 3.45 14.69
C GLY A 239 -6.01 2.64 13.57
N ARG A 240 -5.17 3.28 12.77
CA ARG A 240 -4.47 2.65 11.66
C ARG A 240 -3.40 1.67 12.15
N ILE A 241 -3.28 0.55 11.46
CA ILE A 241 -2.32 -0.52 11.78
C ILE A 241 -1.53 -0.85 10.52
N GLY A 242 -0.20 -0.78 10.62
CA GLY A 242 0.72 -1.33 9.65
C GLY A 242 1.24 -2.69 10.13
N VAL A 243 1.45 -3.64 9.24
CA VAL A 243 1.88 -4.99 9.60
C VAL A 243 2.89 -5.56 8.63
N SER A 244 3.93 -6.24 9.15
CA SER A 244 4.95 -6.90 8.34
C SER A 244 5.46 -8.16 8.99
N ALA A 245 5.44 -9.28 8.26
CA ALA A 245 6.03 -10.55 8.66
C ALA A 245 7.49 -10.63 8.21
N SER A 246 8.33 -11.29 9.00
CA SER A 246 9.75 -11.49 8.69
C SER A 246 9.96 -12.62 7.68
N GLY A 247 10.69 -12.36 6.61
CA GLY A 247 11.21 -13.42 5.72
C GLY A 247 12.35 -14.23 6.35
N ALA A 248 13.11 -13.61 7.27
CA ALA A 248 14.26 -14.22 7.89
C ALA A 248 13.95 -15.12 9.09
N LEU A 249 12.78 -14.97 9.72
CA LEU A 249 12.35 -15.75 10.88
C LEU A 249 10.85 -16.04 10.83
N SER A 250 10.52 -17.30 10.59
CA SER A 250 9.13 -17.76 10.56
C SER A 250 8.44 -17.52 11.91
N GLY A 251 7.22 -16.98 11.87
CA GLY A 251 6.43 -16.63 13.06
C GLY A 251 6.70 -15.23 13.62
N ARG A 252 7.76 -14.54 13.18
CA ARG A 252 8.01 -13.15 13.59
C ARG A 252 7.19 -12.18 12.77
N VAL A 253 6.45 -11.32 13.48
CA VAL A 253 5.58 -10.29 12.88
C VAL A 253 5.71 -9.00 13.68
N TRP A 254 5.79 -7.88 13.00
CA TRP A 254 5.67 -6.55 13.59
C TRP A 254 4.33 -5.93 13.25
N ALA A 255 3.75 -5.21 14.21
CA ALA A 255 2.57 -4.38 14.03
C ALA A 255 2.83 -2.97 14.61
N LEU A 256 2.76 -1.96 13.76
CA LEU A 256 2.79 -0.57 14.18
C LEU A 256 1.35 -0.10 14.37
N ILE A 257 0.97 0.24 15.61
CA ILE A 257 -0.44 0.44 15.99
C ILE A 257 -0.68 1.85 16.49
N GLU A 258 -1.62 2.53 15.87
CA GLU A 258 -2.21 3.78 16.38
C GLU A 258 -3.19 3.43 17.52
N SER A 259 -2.87 3.88 18.73
CA SER A 259 -3.71 3.76 19.93
C SER A 259 -3.17 4.72 20.99
N GLU A 260 -3.94 4.98 22.05
CA GLU A 260 -3.48 5.72 23.23
C GLU A 260 -2.21 5.11 23.82
N HIS A 261 -2.16 3.77 23.88
CA HIS A 261 -0.97 3.01 24.28
C HIS A 261 -0.35 2.27 23.08
N GLY A 262 -0.35 2.93 21.93
CA GLY A 262 0.17 2.39 20.70
C GLY A 262 1.69 2.42 20.63
N GLY A 263 2.24 1.78 19.60
CA GLY A 263 3.67 1.66 19.36
C GLY A 263 3.96 0.60 18.32
N LEU A 264 5.21 0.19 18.26
CA LEU A 264 5.64 -0.98 17.53
C LEU A 264 5.57 -2.21 18.43
N PHE A 265 4.75 -3.16 18.03
CA PHE A 265 4.60 -4.46 18.70
C PHE A 265 5.27 -5.54 17.86
N ARG A 266 5.83 -6.56 18.54
CA ARG A 266 6.41 -7.74 17.92
C ARG A 266 5.80 -9.00 18.49
N SER A 267 5.51 -9.94 17.62
CA SER A 267 5.19 -11.33 17.93
C SER A 267 6.27 -12.24 17.35
N ASP A 268 6.58 -13.33 18.04
CA ASP A 268 7.48 -14.39 17.57
C ASP A 268 6.74 -15.74 17.45
N ASP A 269 5.40 -15.71 17.48
CA ASP A 269 4.51 -16.89 17.45
C ASP A 269 3.29 -16.67 16.54
N TYR A 270 3.51 -16.05 15.37
CA TYR A 270 2.49 -15.76 14.37
C TYR A 270 1.37 -14.83 14.84
N GLY A 271 1.58 -14.03 15.89
CA GLY A 271 0.60 -13.08 16.41
C GLY A 271 -0.28 -13.63 17.53
N ASN A 272 0.06 -14.79 18.11
CA ASN A 272 -0.69 -15.31 19.27
C ASN A 272 -0.39 -14.48 20.53
N ASN A 273 0.88 -14.08 20.73
CA ASN A 273 1.29 -13.19 21.80
C ASN A 273 2.13 -12.05 21.24
N TRP A 274 2.01 -10.87 21.85
CA TRP A 274 2.67 -9.66 21.42
C TRP A 274 3.45 -9.00 22.54
N GLN A 275 4.52 -8.32 22.19
CA GLN A 275 5.31 -7.49 23.08
C GLN A 275 5.44 -6.09 22.49
N LEU A 276 5.15 -5.05 23.27
CA LEU A 276 5.51 -3.67 22.92
C LEU A 276 7.03 -3.56 22.94
N VAL A 277 7.64 -3.27 21.79
CA VAL A 277 9.11 -3.15 21.65
C VAL A 277 9.56 -1.70 21.57
N ASN A 278 8.68 -0.79 21.09
CA ASN A 278 8.99 0.64 21.01
C ASN A 278 7.72 1.48 21.01
N ASP A 279 7.67 2.50 21.86
CA ASP A 279 6.53 3.43 21.99
C ASP A 279 6.88 4.87 21.56
N ASN A 280 8.05 5.09 20.94
CA ASN A 280 8.50 6.41 20.50
C ASN A 280 7.47 7.03 19.54
N GLU A 281 7.05 8.25 19.86
CA GLU A 281 6.07 9.00 19.07
C GLU A 281 6.58 9.39 17.68
N ASP A 282 7.89 9.55 17.51
CA ASP A 282 8.49 9.91 16.23
C ASP A 282 8.25 8.87 15.14
N ILE A 283 8.26 7.56 15.49
CA ILE A 283 8.02 6.47 14.54
C ILE A 283 6.53 6.26 14.23
N ARG A 284 5.63 6.86 15.00
CA ARG A 284 4.17 6.78 14.82
C ARG A 284 3.49 8.12 14.59
N SER A 285 4.25 9.12 14.15
CA SER A 285 3.72 10.45 13.88
C SER A 285 2.67 10.44 12.77
N ARG A 286 1.58 11.21 12.91
CA ARG A 286 0.48 11.32 11.94
C ARG A 286 -0.02 9.96 11.43
N PRO A 287 -0.52 9.07 12.29
CA PRO A 287 -0.79 7.67 11.93
C PRO A 287 -1.82 7.54 10.81
N TRP A 288 -2.81 8.42 10.73
CA TRP A 288 -3.77 8.46 9.63
C TRP A 288 -3.15 8.68 8.23
N TYR A 289 -1.89 9.14 8.19
CA TYR A 289 -1.16 9.47 6.96
C TYR A 289 -0.03 8.47 6.68
N TYR A 290 0.60 7.95 7.71
CA TYR A 290 1.70 6.99 7.64
C TYR A 290 1.30 5.64 8.23
N THR A 291 2.03 5.12 9.19
CA THR A 291 1.88 3.82 9.86
C THR A 291 2.32 2.67 8.94
N HIS A 292 3.55 2.78 8.43
CA HIS A 292 4.15 1.76 7.60
C HIS A 292 5.34 1.11 8.31
N VAL A 293 5.34 -0.23 8.35
CA VAL A 293 6.42 -1.05 8.93
C VAL A 293 6.84 -2.09 7.90
N PHE A 294 8.15 -2.33 7.78
CA PHE A 294 8.73 -3.27 6.83
C PHE A 294 9.83 -4.07 7.49
N ALA A 295 9.67 -5.39 7.51
CA ALA A 295 10.69 -6.33 7.94
C ALA A 295 11.78 -6.46 6.88
N ASP A 296 13.02 -6.52 7.30
CA ASP A 296 14.10 -6.91 6.39
C ASP A 296 13.95 -8.38 6.00
N PRO A 297 14.04 -8.74 4.72
CA PRO A 297 13.80 -10.11 4.26
C PRO A 297 14.90 -11.11 4.70
N LYS A 298 16.11 -10.66 5.04
CA LYS A 298 17.26 -11.51 5.37
C LYS A 298 17.71 -11.40 6.83
N ASP A 299 17.32 -10.33 7.53
CA ASP A 299 17.72 -10.09 8.92
C ASP A 299 16.49 -9.93 9.82
N SER A 300 16.28 -10.92 10.69
CA SER A 300 15.13 -10.94 11.60
C SER A 300 15.15 -9.83 12.65
N GLU A 301 16.27 -9.18 12.92
CA GLU A 301 16.39 -8.08 13.87
C GLU A 301 16.27 -6.71 13.19
N THR A 302 16.33 -6.66 11.86
CA THR A 302 16.19 -5.41 11.13
C THR A 302 14.73 -5.14 10.74
N VAL A 303 14.26 -3.94 11.11
CA VAL A 303 12.91 -3.45 10.76
C VAL A 303 12.96 -1.95 10.43
N TRP A 304 12.19 -1.56 9.43
CA TRP A 304 12.04 -0.20 8.99
C TRP A 304 10.66 0.34 9.36
N VAL A 305 10.61 1.60 9.75
CA VAL A 305 9.35 2.34 9.92
C VAL A 305 9.42 3.61 9.07
N LEU A 306 8.38 3.81 8.27
CA LEU A 306 8.23 5.01 7.45
C LEU A 306 7.13 5.89 8.02
N ALA A 307 7.51 7.14 8.26
CA ALA A 307 6.67 8.19 8.81
C ALA A 307 7.11 9.55 8.23
N ALA A 308 7.01 10.64 8.98
CA ALA A 308 7.60 11.94 8.61
C ALA A 308 9.13 11.83 8.34
N GLY A 309 9.78 10.80 8.88
CA GLY A 309 11.13 10.36 8.55
C GLY A 309 11.17 8.87 8.25
N ALA A 310 12.26 8.39 7.66
CA ALA A 310 12.55 6.97 7.57
C ALA A 310 13.41 6.55 8.76
N TRP A 311 13.03 5.46 9.40
CA TRP A 311 13.65 4.96 10.62
C TRP A 311 14.05 3.50 10.45
N LYS A 312 15.26 3.14 10.88
CA LYS A 312 15.77 1.77 10.84
C LYS A 312 16.16 1.31 12.23
N SER A 313 15.73 0.13 12.61
CA SER A 313 16.21 -0.62 13.76
C SER A 313 16.97 -1.86 13.29
N THR A 314 17.99 -2.26 14.04
CA THR A 314 18.78 -3.50 13.82
C THR A 314 18.87 -4.35 15.09
N ASP A 315 17.95 -4.13 16.03
CA ASP A 315 17.88 -4.80 17.33
C ASP A 315 16.45 -5.25 17.69
N GLY A 316 15.69 -5.65 16.66
CA GLY A 316 14.32 -6.15 16.82
C GLY A 316 13.31 -5.06 17.14
N GLY A 317 13.55 -3.82 16.70
CA GLY A 317 12.64 -2.72 16.89
C GLY A 317 12.80 -1.94 18.19
N GLN A 318 13.84 -2.22 19.00
CA GLN A 318 14.03 -1.57 20.30
C GLN A 318 14.56 -0.14 20.15
N ILE A 319 15.58 0.06 19.29
CA ILE A 319 16.18 1.36 19.05
C ILE A 319 16.09 1.68 17.56
N PHE A 320 15.55 2.85 17.25
CA PHE A 320 15.47 3.35 15.89
C PHE A 320 16.47 4.47 15.64
N LYS A 321 17.18 4.38 14.53
CA LYS A 321 18.00 5.46 13.99
C LYS A 321 17.28 6.10 12.82
N LYS A 322 17.17 7.44 12.84
CA LYS A 322 16.66 8.21 11.71
C LYS A 322 17.65 8.13 10.54
N MET A 323 17.15 7.74 9.40
CA MET A 323 17.93 7.69 8.17
C MET A 323 17.98 9.06 7.52
N ASN A 324 19.12 9.39 6.92
CA ASN A 324 19.26 10.63 6.16
C ASN A 324 18.65 10.46 4.77
N MET A 325 17.38 10.86 4.63
CA MET A 325 16.66 10.85 3.36
C MET A 325 16.68 12.25 2.74
N PRO A 326 16.69 12.38 1.42
CA PRO A 326 16.71 13.69 0.74
C PRO A 326 15.40 14.49 0.96
N HIS A 327 14.32 13.82 1.37
CA HIS A 327 13.01 14.41 1.64
C HIS A 327 12.34 13.72 2.83
N GLY A 328 11.48 14.44 3.54
CA GLY A 328 10.55 13.86 4.52
C GLY A 328 9.33 13.24 3.83
N ASP A 329 8.34 12.80 4.64
CA ASP A 329 7.12 12.16 4.15
C ASP A 329 7.42 10.87 3.36
N ASN A 330 7.85 9.82 4.08
CA ASN A 330 8.23 8.54 3.48
C ASN A 330 7.04 7.57 3.59
N HIS A 331 6.61 6.98 2.45
CA HIS A 331 5.38 6.19 2.39
C HIS A 331 5.59 4.72 2.07
N ASP A 332 6.59 4.38 1.28
CA ASP A 332 6.82 2.99 0.91
C ASP A 332 8.31 2.71 0.73
N ILE A 333 8.70 1.45 0.90
CA ILE A 333 10.03 0.94 0.63
C ILE A 333 9.91 -0.47 0.05
N TRP A 334 10.61 -0.70 -1.03
CA TRP A 334 10.85 -2.04 -1.52
C TRP A 334 12.28 -2.44 -1.14
N ILE A 335 12.45 -3.66 -0.60
CA ILE A 335 13.74 -4.23 -0.26
C ILE A 335 13.87 -5.53 -1.04
N ASP A 336 14.95 -5.66 -1.80
CA ASP A 336 15.21 -6.87 -2.56
C ASP A 336 15.33 -8.09 -1.62
N PRO A 337 14.49 -9.12 -1.80
CA PRO A 337 14.54 -10.31 -0.96
C PRO A 337 15.83 -11.11 -1.11
N ASP A 338 16.58 -10.93 -2.20
CA ASP A 338 17.85 -11.60 -2.44
C ASP A 338 19.08 -10.76 -2.09
N ASN A 339 18.97 -9.44 -2.16
CA ASN A 339 20.04 -8.51 -1.86
C ASN A 339 19.51 -7.26 -1.12
N THR A 340 19.49 -7.29 0.20
CA THR A 340 18.96 -6.20 1.04
C THR A 340 19.74 -4.88 0.99
N GLN A 341 20.85 -4.83 0.24
CA GLN A 341 21.53 -3.56 -0.07
C GLN A 341 20.89 -2.86 -1.29
N ARG A 342 20.04 -3.56 -2.03
CA ARG A 342 19.23 -3.02 -3.12
C ARG A 342 17.83 -2.71 -2.58
N MET A 343 17.45 -1.44 -2.61
CA MET A 343 16.16 -0.97 -2.11
C MET A 343 15.74 0.32 -2.81
#